data_6f1f25280d2802aa1139fc7e495d076a
#
_entry.id   6f1f25280d2802aa1139fc7e495d076a
#
_cell.length_a   1.000
_cell.length_b   1.000
_cell.length_c   1.000
_cell.angle_alpha   90.00
_cell.angle_beta   90.00
_cell.angle_gamma   90.00
#
_symmetry.space_group_name_H-M   'P 1'
#
loop_
_entity.id
_entity.type
_entity.pdbx_description
1 polymer ?
#
loop_
_entity_poly.entity_id
_entity_poly.type
_entity_poly.pdbx_seq_one_letter_code
_entity_poly.pdbx_strand_id
1 'polypeptide(L)'
;MAPMKSLVLAMCALVALAPGVDAAPKKKFHFELTAVIPKPEVKADVAKSAQPRVEAQVKQAFEKHPQLVPNLEGAPDPLKNADAYRKFLTRRGVTGSYLVTVEITEASEELVPMEDKGSSQRLVVHVGIHMLGETIPGRTMGFTGDGQATVKQEVGMKLRDRDRQYAWDSAAEVAVADALKTCFARLELPQKKP
;
A
#
# COMPACT_ATOMS: atom_id res chain seq x y z
N MET A 1 73.33 -18.64 -21.62
CA MET A 1 72.45 -17.49 -21.25
C MET A 1 71.36 -17.36 -22.31
N ALA A 2 70.19 -17.79 -22.03
CA ALA A 2 69.03 -17.69 -22.95
C ALA A 2 67.93 -16.92 -22.24
N PRO A 3 67.26 -15.94 -22.88
CA PRO A 3 66.16 -15.17 -22.27
C PRO A 3 64.84 -15.90 -22.40
N MET A 4 64.18 -16.06 -21.28
CA MET A 4 62.79 -16.55 -21.18
C MET A 4 61.87 -15.55 -21.81
N LYS A 5 61.08 -16.00 -22.81
CA LYS A 5 59.99 -15.24 -23.42
C LYS A 5 58.73 -15.43 -22.57
N SER A 6 58.25 -14.35 -21.93
CA SER A 6 56.98 -14.31 -21.23
C SER A 6 55.83 -14.38 -22.21
N LEU A 7 54.98 -15.41 -22.08
CA LEU A 7 53.74 -15.59 -22.80
C LEU A 7 52.64 -14.90 -22.02
N VAL A 8 52.15 -13.75 -22.48
CA VAL A 8 51.00 -13.05 -21.93
C VAL A 8 49.74 -13.68 -22.52
N LEU A 9 48.99 -14.42 -21.69
CA LEU A 9 47.72 -15.04 -22.05
C LEU A 9 46.64 -13.97 -21.90
N ALA A 10 46.14 -13.44 -23.02
CA ALA A 10 45.00 -12.54 -23.06
C ALA A 10 43.70 -13.35 -22.88
N MET A 11 43.12 -13.27 -21.69
CA MET A 11 41.85 -13.87 -21.35
C MET A 11 40.72 -12.91 -21.79
N CYS A 12 40.16 -13.13 -22.99
CA CYS A 12 38.95 -12.44 -23.47
C CYS A 12 37.76 -12.90 -22.64
N ALA A 13 37.30 -12.05 -21.72
CA ALA A 13 36.03 -12.24 -21.02
C ALA A 13 34.88 -11.98 -22.01
N LEU A 14 34.24 -13.04 -22.48
CA LEU A 14 32.95 -12.95 -23.16
C LEU A 14 31.90 -12.56 -22.11
N VAL A 15 31.51 -11.28 -22.04
CA VAL A 15 30.33 -10.84 -21.34
C VAL A 15 29.13 -11.26 -22.18
N ALA A 16 28.49 -12.39 -21.82
CA ALA A 16 27.22 -12.79 -22.37
C ALA A 16 26.16 -11.75 -21.95
N LEU A 17 25.76 -10.87 -22.88
CA LEU A 17 24.56 -10.05 -22.74
C LEU A 17 23.38 -11.04 -22.69
N ALA A 18 22.92 -11.37 -21.48
CA ALA A 18 21.63 -12.02 -21.30
C ALA A 18 20.57 -11.07 -21.87
N PRO A 19 19.70 -11.52 -22.81
CA PRO A 19 18.58 -10.69 -23.25
C PRO A 19 17.74 -10.39 -22.02
N GLY A 20 17.57 -9.07 -21.73
CA GLY A 20 16.69 -8.61 -20.65
C GLY A 20 15.32 -9.25 -20.88
N VAL A 21 14.86 -10.04 -19.92
CA VAL A 21 13.49 -10.53 -19.88
C VAL A 21 12.63 -9.28 -19.79
N ASP A 22 11.99 -8.87 -20.89
CA ASP A 22 11.01 -7.79 -20.90
C ASP A 22 9.91 -8.18 -19.92
N ALA A 23 9.98 -7.62 -18.72
CA ALA A 23 8.92 -7.80 -17.74
C ALA A 23 7.62 -7.27 -18.36
N ALA A 24 6.62 -8.14 -18.48
CA ALA A 24 5.32 -7.74 -19.02
C ALA A 24 4.85 -6.45 -18.35
N PRO A 25 4.28 -5.49 -19.11
CA PRO A 25 3.88 -4.21 -18.57
C PRO A 25 2.91 -4.43 -17.39
N LYS A 26 3.26 -3.87 -16.23
CA LYS A 26 2.43 -3.99 -15.03
C LYS A 26 1.04 -3.42 -15.31
N LYS A 27 0.00 -4.18 -14.95
CA LYS A 27 -1.39 -3.74 -15.05
C LYS A 27 -1.59 -2.44 -14.28
N LYS A 28 -2.35 -1.51 -14.84
CA LYS A 28 -2.76 -0.26 -14.18
C LYS A 28 -4.20 -0.34 -13.74
N PHE A 29 -4.49 0.26 -12.60
CA PHE A 29 -5.82 0.29 -12.00
C PHE A 29 -6.20 1.72 -11.61
N HIS A 30 -7.47 1.97 -11.38
CA HIS A 30 -7.96 3.20 -10.76
C HIS A 30 -8.69 2.85 -9.47
N PHE A 31 -8.30 3.50 -8.36
CA PHE A 31 -8.93 3.35 -7.06
C PHE A 31 -9.52 4.69 -6.64
N GLU A 32 -10.78 4.67 -6.26
CA GLU A 32 -11.50 5.81 -5.71
C GLU A 32 -11.87 5.51 -4.25
N LEU A 33 -11.32 6.26 -3.31
CA LEU A 33 -11.61 6.08 -1.89
C LEU A 33 -13.03 6.56 -1.59
N THR A 34 -13.89 5.66 -1.14
CA THR A 34 -15.27 5.95 -0.76
C THR A 34 -15.37 6.39 0.69
N ALA A 35 -14.76 5.61 1.60
CA ALA A 35 -14.83 5.88 3.02
C ALA A 35 -13.70 5.15 3.77
N VAL A 36 -13.36 5.70 4.95
CA VAL A 36 -12.58 5.00 5.98
C VAL A 36 -13.47 4.87 7.21
N ILE A 37 -13.78 3.65 7.63
CA ILE A 37 -14.79 3.37 8.65
C ILE A 37 -14.17 2.52 9.76
N PRO A 38 -14.17 2.96 11.02
CA PRO A 38 -13.76 2.12 12.13
C PRO A 38 -14.83 1.04 12.41
N LYS A 39 -14.39 -0.20 12.66
CA LYS A 39 -15.30 -1.24 13.12
C LYS A 39 -15.80 -0.96 14.55
N PRO A 40 -16.96 -1.49 14.93
CA PRO A 40 -17.56 -1.26 16.26
C PRO A 40 -16.66 -1.69 17.43
N GLU A 41 -15.76 -2.64 17.20
CA GLU A 41 -14.82 -3.15 18.19
C GLU A 41 -13.70 -2.17 18.52
N VAL A 42 -13.44 -1.20 17.65
CA VAL A 42 -12.43 -0.15 17.87
C VAL A 42 -13.00 0.91 18.81
N LYS A 43 -12.30 1.15 19.93
CA LYS A 43 -12.72 2.18 20.89
C LYS A 43 -12.88 3.54 20.23
N ALA A 44 -13.96 4.25 20.53
CA ALA A 44 -14.35 5.49 19.85
C ALA A 44 -13.32 6.64 19.95
N ASP A 45 -12.60 6.74 21.06
CA ASP A 45 -11.52 7.72 21.26
C ASP A 45 -10.29 7.40 20.39
N VAL A 46 -9.96 6.12 20.29
CA VAL A 46 -8.87 5.62 19.43
C VAL A 46 -9.24 5.77 17.96
N ALA A 47 -10.49 5.43 17.60
CA ALA A 47 -11.02 5.59 16.24
C ALA A 47 -10.90 7.03 15.74
N LYS A 48 -11.23 8.01 16.56
CA LYS A 48 -11.08 9.46 16.24
C LYS A 48 -9.63 9.85 15.94
N SER A 49 -8.67 9.17 16.55
CA SER A 49 -7.24 9.42 16.30
C SER A 49 -6.72 8.67 15.06
N ALA A 50 -7.18 7.45 14.83
CA ALA A 50 -6.73 6.58 13.75
C ALA A 50 -7.33 6.95 12.39
N GLN A 51 -8.64 7.21 12.33
CA GLN A 51 -9.39 7.39 11.08
C GLN A 51 -8.82 8.49 10.17
N PRO A 52 -8.58 9.74 10.61
CA PRO A 52 -8.05 10.78 9.73
C PRO A 52 -6.63 10.48 9.23
N ARG A 53 -5.83 9.74 10.03
CA ARG A 53 -4.47 9.34 9.64
C ARG A 53 -4.49 8.25 8.59
N VAL A 54 -5.28 7.20 8.80
CA VAL A 54 -5.47 6.14 7.81
C VAL A 54 -5.99 6.73 6.50
N GLU A 55 -6.99 7.63 6.55
CA GLU A 55 -7.53 8.29 5.37
C GLU A 55 -6.46 9.09 4.61
N ALA A 56 -5.65 9.87 5.31
CA ALA A 56 -4.56 10.64 4.71
C ALA A 56 -3.53 9.73 4.06
N GLN A 57 -3.12 8.64 4.73
CA GLN A 57 -2.15 7.68 4.19
C GLN A 57 -2.70 6.91 2.99
N VAL A 58 -3.98 6.54 2.99
CA VAL A 58 -4.62 5.88 1.83
C VAL A 58 -4.63 6.81 0.63
N LYS A 59 -5.06 8.07 0.79
CA LYS A 59 -5.06 9.08 -0.29
C LYS A 59 -3.65 9.26 -0.86
N GLN A 60 -2.66 9.45 0.00
CA GLN A 60 -1.27 9.61 -0.40
C GLN A 60 -0.73 8.36 -1.13
N ALA A 61 -1.06 7.18 -0.64
CA ALA A 61 -0.65 5.93 -1.25
C ALA A 61 -1.29 5.75 -2.64
N PHE A 62 -2.59 6.09 -2.80
CA PHE A 62 -3.25 6.02 -4.11
C PHE A 62 -2.65 7.00 -5.13
N GLU A 63 -2.24 8.19 -4.70
CA GLU A 63 -1.59 9.18 -5.58
C GLU A 63 -0.18 8.76 -6.02
N LYS A 64 0.57 8.11 -5.13
CA LYS A 64 1.99 7.78 -5.36
C LYS A 64 2.23 6.38 -5.93
N HIS A 65 1.25 5.48 -5.86
CA HIS A 65 1.46 4.09 -6.25
C HIS A 65 1.63 3.94 -7.78
N PRO A 66 2.72 3.30 -8.28
CA PRO A 66 3.06 3.28 -9.71
C PRO A 66 2.05 2.53 -10.59
N GLN A 67 1.25 1.63 -10.02
CA GLN A 67 0.21 0.89 -10.73
C GLN A 67 -1.18 1.56 -10.64
N LEU A 68 -1.30 2.68 -9.92
CA LEU A 68 -2.55 3.42 -9.83
C LEU A 68 -2.56 4.65 -10.74
N VAL A 69 -3.71 4.89 -11.33
CA VAL A 69 -4.02 6.10 -12.09
C VAL A 69 -4.93 6.96 -11.20
N PRO A 70 -4.42 8.05 -10.63
CA PRO A 70 -5.15 8.79 -9.60
C PRO A 70 -6.37 9.56 -10.14
N ASN A 71 -6.35 9.92 -11.43
CA ASN A 71 -7.42 10.71 -12.02
C ASN A 71 -7.83 10.16 -13.40
N LEU A 72 -9.15 10.05 -13.62
CA LEU A 72 -9.77 9.66 -14.88
C LEU A 72 -10.50 10.86 -15.53
N GLU A 73 -9.79 11.98 -15.73
CA GLU A 73 -10.36 13.15 -16.39
C GLU A 73 -10.99 12.82 -17.74
N GLY A 74 -12.22 13.31 -17.94
CA GLY A 74 -12.99 13.06 -19.15
C GLY A 74 -13.62 11.67 -19.25
N ALA A 75 -13.61 10.88 -18.16
CA ALA A 75 -14.31 9.62 -18.15
C ALA A 75 -15.82 9.82 -18.25
N PRO A 76 -16.53 9.03 -19.06
CA PRO A 76 -17.98 9.00 -19.05
C PRO A 76 -18.51 8.56 -17.69
N ASP A 77 -19.69 9.03 -17.33
CA ASP A 77 -20.39 8.57 -16.11
C ASP A 77 -20.63 7.04 -16.20
N PRO A 78 -20.05 6.24 -15.30
CA PRO A 78 -20.14 4.78 -15.35
C PRO A 78 -21.57 4.27 -15.10
N LEU A 79 -22.41 5.03 -14.39
CA LEU A 79 -23.79 4.65 -14.11
C LEU A 79 -24.70 4.91 -15.32
N LYS A 80 -24.42 5.94 -16.13
CA LYS A 80 -25.20 6.28 -17.31
C LYS A 80 -24.78 5.49 -18.55
N ASN A 81 -23.47 5.22 -18.70
CA ASN A 81 -22.96 4.54 -19.87
C ASN A 81 -21.75 3.64 -19.53
N ALA A 82 -22.06 2.46 -19.01
CA ALA A 82 -21.07 1.45 -18.60
C ALA A 82 -20.11 1.05 -19.74
N ASP A 83 -20.62 0.92 -20.96
CA ASP A 83 -19.78 0.48 -22.09
C ASP A 83 -18.83 1.57 -22.58
N ALA A 84 -19.28 2.83 -22.61
CA ALA A 84 -18.40 3.95 -22.90
C ALA A 84 -17.31 4.09 -21.84
N TYR A 85 -17.65 3.88 -20.57
CA TYR A 85 -16.69 3.91 -19.46
C TYR A 85 -15.63 2.79 -19.61
N ARG A 86 -16.04 1.55 -19.87
CA ARG A 86 -15.10 0.42 -20.11
C ARG A 86 -14.17 0.69 -21.31
N LYS A 87 -14.72 1.19 -22.41
CA LYS A 87 -13.92 1.58 -23.60
C LYS A 87 -12.94 2.70 -23.27
N PHE A 88 -13.32 3.66 -22.42
CA PHE A 88 -12.44 4.73 -21.96
C PHE A 88 -11.27 4.16 -21.14
N LEU A 89 -11.53 3.28 -20.15
CA LEU A 89 -10.49 2.62 -19.36
C LEU A 89 -9.50 1.87 -20.25
N THR A 90 -10.00 1.09 -21.20
CA THR A 90 -9.15 0.33 -22.15
C THR A 90 -8.23 1.25 -22.94
N ARG A 91 -8.74 2.37 -23.47
CA ARG A 91 -7.93 3.35 -24.21
C ARG A 91 -6.87 4.02 -23.35
N ARG A 92 -7.11 4.18 -22.05
CA ARG A 92 -6.15 4.71 -21.07
C ARG A 92 -5.17 3.66 -20.53
N GLY A 93 -5.30 2.40 -20.97
CA GLY A 93 -4.49 1.29 -20.45
C GLY A 93 -4.79 0.91 -19.00
N VAL A 94 -5.99 1.27 -18.50
CA VAL A 94 -6.46 0.94 -17.15
C VAL A 94 -7.22 -0.38 -17.21
N THR A 95 -6.73 -1.39 -16.49
CA THR A 95 -7.28 -2.75 -16.49
C THR A 95 -8.59 -2.86 -15.71
N GLY A 96 -8.74 -2.06 -14.66
CA GLY A 96 -9.94 -2.05 -13.82
C GLY A 96 -10.03 -0.77 -12.99
N SER A 97 -11.26 -0.43 -12.61
CA SER A 97 -11.57 0.69 -11.74
C SER A 97 -12.43 0.22 -10.57
N TYR A 98 -12.15 0.73 -9.36
CA TYR A 98 -12.73 0.24 -8.12
C TYR A 98 -13.07 1.37 -7.16
N LEU A 99 -14.26 1.27 -6.52
CA LEU A 99 -14.57 2.01 -5.30
C LEU A 99 -13.97 1.26 -4.12
N VAL A 100 -13.18 1.96 -3.33
CA VAL A 100 -12.46 1.36 -2.21
C VAL A 100 -13.01 1.86 -0.89
N THR A 101 -13.47 0.94 -0.05
CA THR A 101 -13.79 1.19 1.35
C THR A 101 -12.68 0.60 2.21
N VAL A 102 -12.26 1.34 3.22
CA VAL A 102 -11.25 0.90 4.18
C VAL A 102 -11.89 0.78 5.56
N GLU A 103 -11.87 -0.39 6.13
CA GLU A 103 -12.32 -0.64 7.50
C GLU A 103 -11.11 -0.66 8.43
N ILE A 104 -11.13 0.12 9.51
CA ILE A 104 -10.14 -0.02 10.59
C ILE A 104 -10.64 -1.14 11.49
N THR A 105 -9.93 -2.28 11.44
CA THR A 105 -10.30 -3.50 12.18
C THR A 105 -9.78 -3.49 13.59
N GLU A 106 -8.60 -2.90 13.78
CA GLU A 106 -7.92 -2.81 15.06
C GLU A 106 -7.19 -1.47 15.17
N ALA A 107 -7.23 -0.86 16.33
CA ALA A 107 -6.41 0.29 16.67
C ALA A 107 -6.18 0.35 18.18
N SER A 108 -4.95 0.57 18.60
CA SER A 108 -4.59 0.76 20.01
C SER A 108 -3.37 1.64 20.19
N GLU A 109 -3.32 2.28 21.35
CA GLU A 109 -2.16 3.02 21.85
C GLU A 109 -1.89 2.59 23.29
N GLU A 110 -0.64 2.26 23.59
CA GLU A 110 -0.21 1.83 24.92
C GLU A 110 1.16 2.44 25.27
N LEU A 111 1.31 2.85 26.53
CA LEU A 111 2.59 3.25 27.12
C LEU A 111 3.08 2.16 28.06
N VAL A 112 4.19 1.53 27.70
CA VAL A 112 4.81 0.45 28.46
C VAL A 112 6.06 0.97 29.17
N PRO A 113 6.15 0.91 30.50
CA PRO A 113 7.38 1.25 31.23
C PRO A 113 8.57 0.39 30.78
N MET A 114 9.77 0.98 30.73
CA MET A 114 10.99 0.26 30.43
C MET A 114 11.79 0.03 31.72
N GLU A 115 11.82 -1.22 32.20
CA GLU A 115 12.45 -1.57 33.48
C GLU A 115 13.95 -1.25 33.53
N ASP A 116 14.63 -1.39 32.40
CA ASP A 116 16.10 -1.18 32.30
C ASP A 116 16.54 0.29 32.19
N LYS A 117 15.59 1.18 31.95
CA LYS A 117 15.85 2.61 31.66
C LYS A 117 14.93 3.51 32.49
N GLY A 118 15.14 3.59 33.77
CA GLY A 118 14.30 4.18 34.82
C GLY A 118 13.56 5.51 34.54
N SER A 119 13.74 6.14 33.37
CA SER A 119 13.05 7.37 32.97
C SER A 119 12.49 7.32 31.55
N SER A 120 12.46 6.16 30.91
CA SER A 120 11.95 5.96 29.56
C SER A 120 10.74 5.03 29.55
N GLN A 121 9.86 5.28 28.59
CA GLN A 121 8.70 4.43 28.28
C GLN A 121 8.74 4.04 26.82
N ARG A 122 8.00 3.02 26.46
CA ARG A 122 7.78 2.60 25.08
C ARG A 122 6.34 2.91 24.70
N LEU A 123 6.17 3.79 23.74
CA LEU A 123 4.89 3.99 23.05
C LEU A 123 4.72 2.86 22.04
N VAL A 124 3.64 2.12 22.15
CA VAL A 124 3.24 1.05 21.23
C VAL A 124 1.94 1.48 20.57
N VAL A 125 1.96 1.63 19.25
CA VAL A 125 0.77 1.93 18.46
C VAL A 125 0.53 0.78 17.49
N HIS A 126 -0.67 0.24 17.49
CA HIS A 126 -1.11 -0.81 16.58
C HIS A 126 -2.25 -0.30 15.69
N VAL A 127 -2.19 -0.61 14.39
CA VAL A 127 -3.23 -0.32 13.40
C VAL A 127 -3.43 -1.54 12.52
N GLY A 128 -4.67 -2.02 12.44
CA GLY A 128 -5.12 -3.06 11.51
C GLY A 128 -6.21 -2.49 10.60
N ILE A 129 -6.12 -2.76 9.31
CA ILE A 129 -7.11 -2.33 8.32
C ILE A 129 -7.50 -3.45 7.37
N HIS A 130 -8.71 -3.36 6.86
CA HIS A 130 -9.23 -4.20 5.78
C HIS A 130 -9.70 -3.32 4.63
N MET A 131 -9.18 -3.53 3.43
CA MET A 131 -9.59 -2.83 2.21
C MET A 131 -10.54 -3.69 1.39
N LEU A 132 -11.62 -3.09 0.94
CA LEU A 132 -12.65 -3.70 0.08
C LEU A 132 -12.74 -2.89 -1.21
N GLY A 133 -12.53 -3.53 -2.35
CA GLY A 133 -12.66 -2.90 -3.66
C GLY A 133 -13.85 -3.44 -4.45
N GLU A 134 -14.83 -2.59 -4.75
CA GLU A 134 -15.96 -2.90 -5.64
C GLU A 134 -15.70 -2.38 -7.05
N THR A 135 -15.97 -3.19 -8.06
CA THR A 135 -15.78 -2.82 -9.47
C THR A 135 -16.68 -1.65 -9.89
N ILE A 136 -16.15 -0.74 -10.71
CA ILE A 136 -16.91 0.28 -11.41
C ILE A 136 -17.04 -0.13 -12.89
N PRO A 137 -18.25 -0.21 -13.46
CA PRO A 137 -19.57 0.13 -12.93
C PRO A 137 -20.31 -1.00 -12.22
N GLY A 138 -19.78 -2.21 -12.17
CA GLY A 138 -20.54 -3.41 -11.82
C GLY A 138 -20.95 -3.56 -10.34
N ARG A 139 -20.33 -2.81 -9.41
CA ARG A 139 -20.58 -2.90 -7.96
C ARG A 139 -20.44 -4.33 -7.41
N THR A 140 -19.56 -5.09 -7.99
CA THR A 140 -19.23 -6.45 -7.53
C THR A 140 -17.88 -6.44 -6.81
N MET A 141 -17.70 -7.33 -5.84
CA MET A 141 -16.44 -7.48 -5.14
C MET A 141 -15.32 -7.81 -6.14
N GLY A 142 -14.34 -6.94 -6.23
CA GLY A 142 -13.19 -7.10 -7.11
C GLY A 142 -11.95 -7.62 -6.37
N PHE A 143 -11.71 -7.09 -5.18
CA PHE A 143 -10.60 -7.53 -4.32
C PHE A 143 -10.86 -7.21 -2.86
N THR A 144 -10.08 -7.84 -2.00
CA THR A 144 -9.91 -7.46 -0.60
C THR A 144 -8.42 -7.45 -0.27
N GLY A 145 -8.03 -6.70 0.76
CA GLY A 145 -6.66 -6.66 1.24
C GLY A 145 -6.60 -6.35 2.71
N ASP A 146 -5.75 -7.06 3.42
CA ASP A 146 -5.53 -6.87 4.85
C ASP A 146 -4.15 -6.29 5.06
N GLY A 147 -4.03 -5.36 5.99
CA GLY A 147 -2.75 -4.80 6.39
C GLY A 147 -2.74 -4.47 7.87
N GLN A 148 -1.60 -4.69 8.50
CA GLN A 148 -1.43 -4.40 9.93
C GLN A 148 -0.03 -3.89 10.22
N ALA A 149 0.08 -3.05 11.23
CA ALA A 149 1.36 -2.55 11.70
C ALA A 149 1.38 -2.33 13.20
N THR A 150 2.53 -2.57 13.81
CA THR A 150 2.80 -2.20 15.19
C THR A 150 4.08 -1.39 15.23
N VAL A 151 3.96 -0.12 15.60
CA VAL A 151 5.10 0.78 15.81
C VAL A 151 5.44 0.82 17.29
N LYS A 152 6.71 0.61 17.61
CA LYS A 152 7.25 0.69 18.97
C LYS A 152 8.31 1.78 18.99
N GLN A 153 8.07 2.83 19.78
CA GLN A 153 8.96 3.99 19.88
C GLN A 153 9.35 4.24 21.33
N GLU A 154 10.64 4.40 21.62
CA GLU A 154 11.09 4.86 22.92
C GLU A 154 10.76 6.34 23.09
N VAL A 155 10.13 6.70 24.21
CA VAL A 155 9.73 8.05 24.56
C VAL A 155 10.15 8.35 26.00
N GLY A 156 10.32 9.64 26.32
CA GLY A 156 10.59 10.05 27.69
C GLY A 156 9.39 9.84 28.62
N MET A 157 9.57 10.12 29.92
CA MET A 157 8.51 10.02 30.94
C MET A 157 7.25 10.82 30.57
N LYS A 158 7.42 11.94 29.88
CA LYS A 158 6.31 12.74 29.36
C LYS A 158 6.20 12.50 27.85
N LEU A 159 5.13 11.84 27.43
CA LEU A 159 4.82 11.67 26.02
C LEU A 159 4.54 13.03 25.37
N ARG A 160 5.29 13.36 24.31
CA ARG A 160 5.06 14.57 23.51
C ARG A 160 4.10 14.25 22.36
N ASP A 161 3.25 15.21 22.02
CA ASP A 161 2.28 15.07 20.94
C ASP A 161 2.95 14.73 19.59
N ARG A 162 4.14 15.29 19.33
CA ARG A 162 4.93 14.98 18.14
C ARG A 162 5.30 13.48 18.06
N ASP A 163 5.69 12.88 19.17
CA ASP A 163 6.11 11.48 19.23
C ASP A 163 4.89 10.56 19.03
N ARG A 164 3.75 10.93 19.62
CA ARG A 164 2.47 10.26 19.41
C ARG A 164 2.02 10.35 17.94
N GLN A 165 2.04 11.55 17.36
CA GLN A 165 1.67 11.75 15.95
C GLN A 165 2.53 10.90 15.02
N TYR A 166 3.85 10.94 15.19
CA TYR A 166 4.78 10.15 14.40
C TYR A 166 4.49 8.65 14.49
N ALA A 167 4.25 8.11 15.68
CA ALA A 167 3.97 6.70 15.86
C ALA A 167 2.66 6.28 15.15
N TRP A 168 1.61 7.10 15.26
CA TRP A 168 0.34 6.85 14.58
C TRP A 168 0.47 6.94 13.06
N ASP A 169 1.13 7.98 12.54
CA ASP A 169 1.31 8.19 11.10
C ASP A 169 2.13 7.05 10.50
N SER A 170 3.20 6.63 11.18
CA SER A 170 4.03 5.50 10.75
C SER A 170 3.26 4.16 10.78
N ALA A 171 2.44 3.92 11.81
CA ALA A 171 1.64 2.70 11.88
C ALA A 171 0.58 2.66 10.77
N ALA A 172 -0.09 3.79 10.51
CA ALA A 172 -1.05 3.91 9.43
C ALA A 172 -0.39 3.71 8.06
N GLU A 173 0.77 4.33 7.81
CA GLU A 173 1.53 4.20 6.56
C GLU A 173 1.88 2.73 6.26
N VAL A 174 2.44 2.03 7.24
CA VAL A 174 2.86 0.63 7.06
C VAL A 174 1.63 -0.29 6.88
N ALA A 175 0.56 -0.09 7.65
CA ALA A 175 -0.66 -0.88 7.50
C ALA A 175 -1.30 -0.69 6.11
N VAL A 176 -1.34 0.56 5.60
CA VAL A 176 -1.85 0.87 4.25
C VAL A 176 -0.98 0.24 3.17
N ALA A 177 0.33 0.32 3.30
CA ALA A 177 1.26 -0.29 2.34
C ALA A 177 1.11 -1.81 2.29
N ASP A 178 0.94 -2.46 3.44
CA ASP A 178 0.75 -3.91 3.53
C ASP A 178 -0.60 -4.34 2.94
N ALA A 179 -1.69 -3.61 3.23
CA ALA A 179 -3.00 -3.84 2.65
C ALA A 179 -2.97 -3.71 1.12
N LEU A 180 -2.35 -2.64 0.58
CA LEU A 180 -2.21 -2.46 -0.87
C LEU A 180 -1.42 -3.59 -1.52
N LYS A 181 -0.32 -4.04 -0.91
CA LYS A 181 0.44 -5.19 -1.41
C LYS A 181 -0.46 -6.43 -1.54
N THR A 182 -1.30 -6.69 -0.55
CA THR A 182 -2.25 -7.80 -0.54
C THR A 182 -3.33 -7.62 -1.63
N CYS A 183 -3.86 -6.39 -1.81
CA CYS A 183 -4.81 -6.06 -2.87
C CYS A 183 -4.24 -6.34 -4.26
N PHE A 184 -3.03 -5.84 -4.55
CA PHE A 184 -2.39 -6.05 -5.84
C PHE A 184 -2.06 -7.50 -6.11
N ALA A 185 -1.60 -8.26 -5.11
CA ALA A 185 -1.37 -9.68 -5.25
C ALA A 185 -2.64 -10.43 -5.69
N ARG A 186 -3.81 -10.05 -5.16
CA ARG A 186 -5.10 -10.63 -5.58
C ARG A 186 -5.54 -10.19 -6.97
N LEU A 187 -5.32 -8.92 -7.35
CA LEU A 187 -5.66 -8.39 -8.68
C LEU A 187 -4.79 -8.96 -9.81
N GLU A 188 -3.58 -9.43 -9.48
CA GLU A 188 -2.68 -10.07 -10.44
C GLU A 188 -3.05 -11.54 -10.72
N LEU A 189 -3.77 -12.18 -9.80
CA LEU A 189 -4.25 -13.56 -10.02
C LEU A 189 -5.19 -13.64 -11.22
N PRO A 190 -5.13 -14.74 -12.00
CA PRO A 190 -6.07 -14.98 -13.10
C PRO A 190 -7.49 -15.03 -12.53
N GLN A 191 -8.34 -14.08 -12.89
CA GLN A 191 -9.75 -14.14 -12.55
C GLN A 191 -10.38 -15.31 -13.30
N LYS A 192 -10.92 -16.31 -12.58
CA LYS A 192 -11.77 -17.34 -13.23
C LYS A 192 -12.93 -16.60 -13.90
N LYS A 193 -12.99 -16.67 -15.23
CA LYS A 193 -14.21 -16.22 -15.93
C LYS A 193 -15.38 -17.08 -15.44
N PRO A 194 -16.52 -16.46 -15.09
CA PRO A 194 -17.73 -17.18 -14.75
C PRO A 194 -18.23 -18.02 -15.92
#